data_8b9fc409242538a61aa7afb59d0e8bf8
#
_entry.id   8b9fc409242538a61aa7afb59d0e8bf8
#
_cell.length_a   1.000
_cell.length_b   1.000
_cell.length_c   1.000
_cell.angle_alpha   90.00
_cell.angle_beta   90.00
_cell.angle_gamma   90.00
#
_symmetry.space_group_name_H-M   'P 1'
#
loop_
_entity.id
_entity.type
_entity.pdbx_description
1 polymer ?
#
loop_
_entity_poly.entity_id
_entity_poly.type
_entity_poly.pdbx_seq_one_letter_code
_entity_poly.pdbx_strand_id
1 'polypeptide(L)'
;MDLNNSNNQNSNPDKEFIQAAYTTVMFLIDHFNCVKDELKIDYESFIILQVVNSHWLYYKKKDEKITWGETWKKIGANDAEKTLQKKKLSILAISHILKLPQETCRRKIQSLLKKKILRKTTESGIVMGENFVDFHQKYSAKFAHSVSKFILSLSELDKKFFENLLKIKI
;
A
#
# COMPACT_ATOMS: atom_id res chain seq x y z
N MET A 1 -50.21 25.68 -4.81
CA MET A 1 -49.66 24.70 -5.77
C MET A 1 -48.27 24.33 -5.29
N ASP A 2 -48.24 23.30 -4.44
CA ASP A 2 -47.04 22.82 -3.80
C ASP A 2 -46.38 21.79 -4.72
N LEU A 3 -45.22 22.15 -5.25
CA LEU A 3 -44.37 21.22 -5.96
C LEU A 3 -43.16 20.86 -5.07
N ASN A 4 -43.45 20.15 -3.97
CA ASN A 4 -42.43 19.40 -3.26
C ASN A 4 -42.23 18.04 -3.93
N ASN A 5 -41.39 18.02 -4.95
CA ASN A 5 -40.92 16.79 -5.55
C ASN A 5 -39.65 16.37 -4.79
N SER A 6 -39.82 15.80 -3.60
CA SER A 6 -38.77 15.07 -2.88
C SER A 6 -38.47 13.78 -3.67
N ASN A 7 -37.45 13.86 -4.52
CA ASN A 7 -36.81 12.69 -5.10
C ASN A 7 -36.13 11.87 -3.95
N ASN A 8 -36.95 11.11 -3.23
CA ASN A 8 -36.49 9.97 -2.44
C ASN A 8 -36.08 8.89 -3.44
N GLN A 9 -34.85 8.99 -3.96
CA GLN A 9 -34.21 7.83 -4.56
C GLN A 9 -34.05 6.80 -3.44
N ASN A 10 -35.00 5.86 -3.35
CA ASN A 10 -34.86 4.66 -2.53
C ASN A 10 -33.62 3.92 -3.05
N SER A 11 -32.47 4.16 -2.43
CA SER A 11 -31.25 3.38 -2.70
C SER A 11 -31.58 1.92 -2.36
N ASN A 12 -31.45 1.03 -3.35
CA ASN A 12 -31.61 -0.39 -3.12
C ASN A 12 -30.31 -0.91 -2.48
N PRO A 13 -30.34 -1.33 -1.19
CA PRO A 13 -29.12 -1.78 -0.49
C PRO A 13 -28.37 -2.91 -1.19
N ASP A 14 -29.10 -3.80 -1.88
CA ASP A 14 -28.50 -4.92 -2.61
C ASP A 14 -27.71 -4.43 -3.83
N LYS A 15 -28.22 -3.41 -4.51
CA LYS A 15 -27.53 -2.81 -5.66
C LYS A 15 -26.24 -2.10 -5.22
N GLU A 16 -26.27 -1.39 -4.12
CA GLU A 16 -25.10 -0.72 -3.56
C GLU A 16 -24.04 -1.71 -3.09
N PHE A 17 -24.46 -2.83 -2.47
CA PHE A 17 -23.54 -3.88 -2.07
C PHE A 17 -22.83 -4.50 -3.29
N ILE A 18 -23.58 -4.83 -4.34
CA ILE A 18 -23.03 -5.39 -5.59
C ILE A 18 -22.04 -4.39 -6.21
N GLN A 19 -22.39 -3.11 -6.26
CA GLN A 19 -21.52 -2.07 -6.81
C GLN A 19 -20.23 -1.92 -6.00
N ALA A 20 -20.31 -1.88 -4.68
CA ALA A 20 -19.14 -1.80 -3.79
C ALA A 20 -18.24 -3.03 -3.94
N ALA A 21 -18.82 -4.22 -3.96
CA ALA A 21 -18.09 -5.49 -4.15
C ALA A 21 -17.38 -5.52 -5.50
N TYR A 22 -18.08 -5.19 -6.59
CA TYR A 22 -17.49 -5.12 -7.92
C TYR A 22 -16.33 -4.12 -8.00
N THR A 23 -16.55 -2.90 -7.50
CA THR A 23 -15.52 -1.84 -7.49
C THR A 23 -14.29 -2.28 -6.71
N THR A 24 -14.48 -2.95 -5.56
CA THR A 24 -13.38 -3.47 -4.75
C THR A 24 -12.60 -4.56 -5.47
N VAL A 25 -13.29 -5.53 -6.07
CA VAL A 25 -12.64 -6.62 -6.81
C VAL A 25 -11.87 -6.07 -8.02
N MET A 26 -12.44 -5.14 -8.76
CA MET A 26 -11.76 -4.52 -9.91
C MET A 26 -10.52 -3.73 -9.45
N PHE A 27 -10.61 -2.98 -8.36
CA PHE A 27 -9.44 -2.30 -7.79
C PHE A 27 -8.31 -3.28 -7.42
N LEU A 28 -8.64 -4.43 -6.81
CA LEU A 28 -7.64 -5.44 -6.46
C LEU A 28 -6.99 -6.07 -7.70
N ILE A 29 -7.79 -6.35 -8.74
CA ILE A 29 -7.28 -6.88 -10.02
C ILE A 29 -6.34 -5.87 -10.70
N ASP A 30 -6.76 -4.61 -10.78
CA ASP A 30 -5.97 -3.53 -11.37
C ASP A 30 -4.67 -3.31 -10.59
N HIS A 31 -4.74 -3.36 -9.26
CA HIS A 31 -3.56 -3.27 -8.41
C HIS A 31 -2.59 -4.41 -8.65
N PHE A 32 -3.07 -5.66 -8.71
CA PHE A 32 -2.25 -6.84 -9.00
C PHE A 32 -1.54 -6.71 -10.36
N ASN A 33 -2.29 -6.32 -11.40
CA ASN A 33 -1.74 -6.09 -12.74
C ASN A 33 -0.71 -4.96 -12.75
N CYS A 34 -0.98 -3.86 -12.05
CA CYS A 34 -0.04 -2.73 -11.93
C CYS A 34 1.28 -3.16 -11.28
N VAL A 35 1.25 -3.99 -10.23
CA VAL A 35 2.47 -4.55 -9.61
C VAL A 35 3.26 -5.38 -10.62
N LYS A 36 2.59 -6.27 -11.34
CA LYS A 36 3.21 -7.15 -12.33
C LYS A 36 3.85 -6.38 -13.49
N ASP A 37 3.12 -5.40 -14.03
CA ASP A 37 3.52 -4.68 -15.24
C ASP A 37 4.58 -3.61 -14.98
N GLU A 38 4.46 -2.86 -13.87
CA GLU A 38 5.36 -1.75 -13.55
C GLU A 38 6.61 -2.22 -12.82
N LEU A 39 6.47 -3.14 -11.87
CA LEU A 39 7.59 -3.58 -11.04
C LEU A 39 8.25 -4.86 -11.55
N LYS A 40 7.56 -5.63 -12.39
CA LYS A 40 8.08 -6.91 -12.96
C LYS A 40 8.62 -7.85 -11.86
N ILE A 41 7.92 -7.91 -10.74
CA ILE A 41 8.18 -8.82 -9.63
C ILE A 41 6.91 -9.59 -9.27
N ASP A 42 7.06 -10.69 -8.55
CA ASP A 42 5.92 -11.41 -8.01
C ASP A 42 5.33 -10.71 -6.78
N TYR A 43 4.09 -11.06 -6.46
CA TYR A 43 3.32 -10.36 -5.41
C TYR A 43 3.89 -10.58 -4.01
N GLU A 44 4.50 -11.73 -3.72
CA GLU A 44 5.18 -11.96 -2.43
C GLU A 44 6.38 -11.03 -2.27
N SER A 45 7.19 -10.85 -3.33
CA SER A 45 8.30 -9.89 -3.36
C SER A 45 7.79 -8.46 -3.16
N PHE A 46 6.65 -8.12 -3.78
CA PHE A 46 6.00 -6.83 -3.62
C PHE A 46 5.56 -6.59 -2.17
N ILE A 47 4.87 -7.54 -1.54
CA ILE A 47 4.41 -7.38 -0.15
C ILE A 47 5.60 -7.28 0.82
N ILE A 48 6.68 -8.03 0.59
CA ILE A 48 7.92 -7.88 1.37
C ILE A 48 8.47 -6.45 1.25
N LEU A 49 8.49 -5.91 0.02
CA LEU A 49 8.92 -4.54 -0.23
C LEU A 49 8.04 -3.52 0.51
N GLN A 50 6.71 -3.74 0.53
CA GLN A 50 5.79 -2.87 1.27
C GLN A 50 6.03 -2.92 2.79
N VAL A 51 6.39 -4.07 3.37
CA VAL A 51 6.78 -4.15 4.79
C VAL A 51 8.01 -3.29 5.08
N VAL A 52 9.03 -3.34 4.21
CA VAL A 52 10.24 -2.50 4.37
C VAL A 52 9.91 -1.02 4.23
N ASN A 53 9.09 -0.66 3.24
CA ASN A 53 8.65 0.71 3.01
C ASN A 53 7.80 1.24 4.19
N SER A 54 6.83 0.45 4.66
CA SER A 54 5.96 0.85 5.78
C SER A 54 6.74 0.99 7.10
N HIS A 55 7.76 0.18 7.31
CA HIS A 55 8.66 0.30 8.45
C HIS A 55 9.36 1.67 8.47
N TRP A 56 9.90 2.11 7.34
CA TRP A 56 10.49 3.44 7.21
C TRP A 56 9.45 4.55 7.40
N LEU A 57 8.29 4.47 6.72
CA LEU A 57 7.23 5.46 6.81
C LEU A 57 6.70 5.63 8.25
N TYR A 58 6.56 4.53 8.99
CA TYR A 58 6.11 4.56 10.38
C TYR A 58 7.02 5.42 11.27
N TYR A 59 8.34 5.32 11.09
CA TYR A 59 9.27 6.11 11.90
C TYR A 59 9.39 7.55 11.40
N LYS A 60 9.26 7.78 10.09
CA LYS A 60 9.23 9.14 9.54
C LYS A 60 8.00 9.93 9.91
N LYS A 61 6.82 9.29 9.96
CA LYS A 61 5.57 9.96 10.36
C LYS A 61 5.66 10.65 11.74
N LYS A 62 6.55 10.20 12.61
CA LYS A 62 6.71 10.78 13.95
C LYS A 62 7.46 12.11 13.94
N ASP A 63 8.22 12.39 12.90
CA ASP A 63 9.21 13.46 12.95
C ASP A 63 8.81 14.74 12.20
N GLU A 64 7.96 14.68 11.15
CA GLU A 64 7.65 15.87 10.33
C GLU A 64 6.40 15.70 9.44
N LYS A 65 5.77 16.85 9.06
CA LYS A 65 4.86 16.91 7.91
C LYS A 65 5.69 16.87 6.63
N ILE A 66 5.68 15.73 5.94
CA ILE A 66 6.48 15.53 4.73
C ILE A 66 5.57 15.53 3.51
N THR A 67 5.91 16.31 2.49
CA THR A 67 5.24 16.29 1.18
C THR A 67 5.61 15.04 0.37
N TRP A 68 4.82 14.71 -0.66
CA TRP A 68 5.11 13.62 -1.58
C TRP A 68 6.51 13.75 -2.21
N GLY A 69 6.86 14.94 -2.73
CA GLY A 69 8.15 15.17 -3.36
C GLY A 69 9.34 15.07 -2.41
N GLU A 70 9.19 15.55 -1.18
CA GLU A 70 10.21 15.44 -0.12
C GLU A 70 10.41 13.99 0.32
N THR A 71 9.34 13.18 0.35
CA THR A 71 9.41 11.75 0.67
C THR A 71 10.41 11.05 -0.26
N TRP A 72 10.30 11.25 -1.57
CA TRP A 72 11.18 10.62 -2.55
C TRP A 72 12.62 11.11 -2.45
N LYS A 73 12.84 12.40 -2.24
CA LYS A 73 14.18 12.97 -2.01
C LYS A 73 14.84 12.36 -0.78
N LYS A 74 14.11 12.23 0.32
CA LYS A 74 14.62 11.68 1.59
C LYS A 74 14.92 10.18 1.48
N ILE A 75 14.11 9.40 0.78
CA ILE A 75 14.39 7.99 0.51
C ILE A 75 15.70 7.85 -0.27
N GLY A 76 15.87 8.61 -1.35
CA GLY A 76 17.06 8.57 -2.20
C GLY A 76 18.35 9.04 -1.50
N ALA A 77 18.24 9.90 -0.50
CA ALA A 77 19.40 10.49 0.22
C ALA A 77 20.01 9.60 1.34
N ASN A 78 19.77 8.29 1.35
CA ASN A 78 20.18 7.36 2.42
C ASN A 78 19.62 7.69 3.82
N ASP A 79 18.59 8.52 3.89
CA ASP A 79 17.95 8.92 5.14
C ASP A 79 17.25 7.74 5.85
N ALA A 80 16.94 6.68 5.09
CA ALA A 80 16.34 5.46 5.65
C ALA A 80 17.20 4.86 6.78
N GLU A 81 18.53 4.86 6.62
CA GLU A 81 19.44 4.31 7.62
C GLU A 81 19.47 5.14 8.90
N LYS A 82 19.56 6.47 8.75
CA LYS A 82 19.54 7.40 9.89
C LYS A 82 18.21 7.32 10.67
N THR A 83 17.10 7.23 9.96
CA THR A 83 15.76 7.12 10.56
C THR A 83 15.56 5.81 11.31
N LEU A 84 16.16 4.71 10.84
CA LEU A 84 15.97 3.36 11.36
C LEU A 84 17.07 2.92 12.33
N GLN A 85 18.00 3.80 12.73
CA GLN A 85 19.02 3.47 13.73
C GLN A 85 18.39 2.81 14.95
N LYS A 86 18.94 1.65 15.37
CA LYS A 86 18.47 0.83 16.49
C LYS A 86 17.11 0.12 16.32
N LYS A 87 16.49 0.21 15.13
CA LYS A 87 15.16 -0.39 14.85
C LYS A 87 15.26 -1.42 13.72
N LYS A 88 15.98 -2.49 14.01
CA LYS A 88 16.38 -3.50 13.04
C LYS A 88 15.21 -4.31 12.49
N LEU A 89 14.96 -4.21 11.18
CA LEU A 89 14.03 -5.09 10.48
C LEU A 89 14.76 -6.34 9.99
N SER A 90 14.47 -7.49 10.59
CA SER A 90 15.08 -8.77 10.22
C SER A 90 14.19 -9.57 9.25
N ILE A 91 14.80 -10.56 8.57
CA ILE A 91 14.05 -11.52 7.74
C ILE A 91 13.00 -12.26 8.57
N LEU A 92 13.35 -12.64 9.81
CA LEU A 92 12.42 -13.30 10.72
C LEU A 92 11.22 -12.39 11.06
N ALA A 93 11.45 -11.10 11.34
CA ALA A 93 10.39 -10.15 11.60
C ALA A 93 9.45 -10.00 10.38
N ILE A 94 10.01 -9.90 9.17
CA ILE A 94 9.22 -9.84 7.92
C ILE A 94 8.38 -11.10 7.74
N SER A 95 8.97 -12.27 7.98
CA SER A 95 8.30 -13.58 7.91
C SER A 95 7.09 -13.64 8.86
N HIS A 96 7.25 -13.18 10.10
CA HIS A 96 6.15 -13.15 11.08
C HIS A 96 5.05 -12.17 10.71
N ILE A 97 5.42 -10.96 10.24
CA ILE A 97 4.44 -9.94 9.80
C ILE A 97 3.58 -10.48 8.66
N LEU A 98 4.20 -11.14 7.69
CA LEU A 98 3.53 -11.63 6.49
C LEU A 98 2.94 -13.04 6.63
N LYS A 99 3.24 -13.74 7.72
CA LYS A 99 2.88 -15.15 7.92
C LYS A 99 3.37 -16.05 6.77
N LEU A 100 4.53 -15.71 6.20
CA LEU A 100 5.19 -16.47 5.15
C LEU A 100 6.33 -17.33 5.74
N PRO A 101 6.67 -18.49 5.14
CA PRO A 101 7.84 -19.26 5.54
C PRO A 101 9.11 -18.39 5.47
N GLN A 102 9.97 -18.50 6.49
CA GLN A 102 11.20 -17.70 6.58
C GLN A 102 12.11 -17.91 5.37
N GLU A 103 12.17 -19.11 4.84
CA GLU A 103 12.97 -19.44 3.65
C GLU A 103 12.43 -18.75 2.39
N THR A 104 11.11 -18.68 2.24
CA THR A 104 10.47 -17.91 1.16
C THR A 104 10.86 -16.44 1.25
N CYS A 105 10.72 -15.82 2.43
CA CYS A 105 11.14 -14.44 2.67
C CYS A 105 12.62 -14.24 2.36
N ARG A 106 13.50 -15.16 2.81
CA ARG A 106 14.94 -15.10 2.58
C ARG A 106 15.27 -15.10 1.08
N ARG A 107 14.69 -16.01 0.31
CA ARG A 107 14.91 -16.12 -1.14
C ARG A 107 14.45 -14.86 -1.88
N LYS A 108 13.26 -14.35 -1.57
CA LYS A 108 12.69 -13.14 -2.18
C LYS A 108 13.54 -11.91 -1.84
N ILE A 109 13.90 -11.74 -0.58
CA ILE A 109 14.76 -10.64 -0.13
C ILE A 109 16.13 -10.71 -0.83
N GLN A 110 16.74 -11.88 -0.96
CA GLN A 110 18.00 -12.02 -1.68
C GLN A 110 17.89 -11.58 -3.15
N SER A 111 16.77 -11.89 -3.83
CA SER A 111 16.52 -11.40 -5.18
C SER A 111 16.44 -9.86 -5.24
N LEU A 112 15.76 -9.24 -4.29
CA LEU A 112 15.65 -7.78 -4.20
C LEU A 112 16.97 -7.10 -3.82
N LEU A 113 17.81 -7.76 -3.00
CA LEU A 113 19.17 -7.32 -2.67
C LEU A 113 20.07 -7.34 -3.91
N LYS A 114 20.02 -8.43 -4.72
CA LYS A 114 20.79 -8.52 -5.99
C LYS A 114 20.43 -7.41 -6.97
N LYS A 115 19.16 -6.99 -7.00
CA LYS A 115 18.67 -5.88 -7.82
C LYS A 115 18.96 -4.50 -7.19
N LYS A 116 19.57 -4.44 -6.02
CA LYS A 116 19.82 -3.22 -5.24
C LYS A 116 18.55 -2.40 -4.92
N ILE A 117 17.40 -3.05 -4.99
CA ILE A 117 16.10 -2.49 -4.57
C ILE A 117 16.02 -2.46 -3.04
N LEU A 118 16.57 -3.47 -2.39
CA LEU A 118 16.82 -3.52 -0.96
C LEU A 118 18.32 -3.57 -0.69
N ARG A 119 18.72 -3.20 0.51
CA ARG A 119 20.07 -3.40 1.06
C ARG A 119 19.99 -3.88 2.50
N LYS A 120 21.04 -4.54 2.96
CA LYS A 120 21.17 -5.01 4.33
C LYS A 120 22.27 -4.22 5.04
N THR A 121 21.96 -3.72 6.22
CA THR A 121 22.92 -3.04 7.10
C THR A 121 23.01 -3.77 8.43
N THR A 122 24.13 -3.57 9.13
CA THR A 122 24.34 -4.15 10.48
C THR A 122 23.41 -3.53 11.51
N GLU A 123 23.15 -2.24 11.40
CA GLU A 123 22.39 -1.46 12.38
C GLU A 123 20.88 -1.54 12.17
N SER A 124 20.43 -1.36 10.93
CA SER A 124 19.00 -1.22 10.63
C SER A 124 18.38 -2.49 10.00
N GLY A 125 19.17 -3.51 9.67
CA GLY A 125 18.71 -4.76 9.04
C GLY A 125 18.40 -4.56 7.55
N ILE A 126 17.19 -4.93 7.14
CA ILE A 126 16.73 -4.78 5.74
C ILE A 126 16.13 -3.39 5.57
N VAL A 127 16.67 -2.62 4.63
CA VAL A 127 16.22 -1.26 4.30
C VAL A 127 16.15 -1.08 2.78
N MET A 128 15.58 0.03 2.33
CA MET A 128 15.53 0.40 0.93
C MET A 128 16.93 0.58 0.35
N GLY A 129 17.16 0.06 -0.85
CA GLY A 129 18.42 0.14 -1.58
C GLY A 129 18.49 1.37 -2.50
N GLU A 130 19.62 1.51 -3.19
CA GLU A 130 19.91 2.64 -4.07
C GLU A 130 18.94 2.74 -5.27
N ASN A 131 18.49 1.59 -5.81
CA ASN A 131 17.56 1.56 -6.94
C ASN A 131 16.09 1.63 -6.54
N PHE A 132 15.78 1.78 -5.23
CA PHE A 132 14.40 1.74 -4.75
C PHE A 132 13.55 2.86 -5.33
N VAL A 133 14.08 4.09 -5.40
CA VAL A 133 13.34 5.26 -5.86
C VAL A 133 12.90 5.06 -7.31
N ASP A 134 13.86 4.77 -8.20
CA ASP A 134 13.59 4.58 -9.64
C ASP A 134 12.64 3.41 -9.88
N PHE A 135 12.79 2.35 -9.08
CA PHE A 135 11.97 1.16 -9.16
C PHE A 135 10.52 1.40 -8.73
N HIS A 136 10.30 2.19 -7.67
CA HIS A 136 9.02 2.23 -6.98
C HIS A 136 8.21 3.52 -7.23
N GLN A 137 8.86 4.62 -7.60
CA GLN A 137 8.20 5.94 -7.72
C GLN A 137 7.07 5.94 -8.77
N LYS A 138 7.34 5.38 -9.95
CA LYS A 138 6.35 5.31 -11.04
C LYS A 138 5.13 4.48 -10.66
N TYR A 139 5.37 3.31 -10.03
CA TYR A 139 4.32 2.48 -9.48
C TYR A 139 3.49 3.24 -8.44
N SER A 140 4.14 3.93 -7.50
CA SER A 140 3.45 4.67 -6.43
C SER A 140 2.55 5.77 -6.95
N ALA A 141 2.94 6.48 -8.01
CA ALA A 141 2.10 7.48 -8.66
C ALA A 141 0.84 6.85 -9.29
N LYS A 142 1.00 5.73 -10.02
CA LYS A 142 -0.12 4.99 -10.61
C LYS A 142 -1.04 4.40 -9.53
N PHE A 143 -0.46 3.86 -8.49
CA PHE A 143 -1.22 3.32 -7.36
C PHE A 143 -2.03 4.40 -6.65
N ALA A 144 -1.44 5.58 -6.36
CA ALA A 144 -2.14 6.70 -5.76
C ALA A 144 -3.33 7.15 -6.62
N HIS A 145 -3.15 7.20 -7.95
CA HIS A 145 -4.24 7.51 -8.87
C HIS A 145 -5.36 6.46 -8.83
N SER A 146 -5.00 5.17 -8.84
CA SER A 146 -5.97 4.07 -8.74
C SER A 146 -6.74 4.08 -7.42
N VAL A 147 -6.06 4.31 -6.30
CA VAL A 147 -6.68 4.48 -4.98
C VAL A 147 -7.65 5.66 -4.97
N SER A 148 -7.26 6.79 -5.55
CA SER A 148 -8.13 7.97 -5.63
C SER A 148 -9.41 7.68 -6.41
N LYS A 149 -9.32 7.01 -7.56
CA LYS A 149 -10.49 6.56 -8.32
C LYS A 149 -11.37 5.62 -7.51
N PHE A 150 -10.77 4.64 -6.83
CA PHE A 150 -11.49 3.70 -5.99
C PHE A 150 -12.26 4.41 -4.87
N ILE A 151 -11.61 5.33 -4.15
CA ILE A 151 -12.26 6.12 -3.08
C ILE A 151 -13.41 6.95 -3.64
N LEU A 152 -13.21 7.63 -4.77
CA LEU A 152 -14.27 8.43 -5.41
C LEU A 152 -15.46 7.56 -5.81
N SER A 153 -15.21 6.40 -6.42
CA SER A 153 -16.30 5.48 -6.80
C SER A 153 -17.08 4.96 -5.59
N LEU A 154 -16.42 4.73 -4.45
CA LEU A 154 -17.10 4.36 -3.20
C LEU A 154 -17.83 5.55 -2.56
N SER A 155 -17.34 6.78 -2.73
CA SER A 155 -17.97 7.97 -2.16
C SER A 155 -19.31 8.33 -2.81
N GLU A 156 -19.62 7.74 -3.97
CA GLU A 156 -20.92 7.87 -4.62
C GLU A 156 -22.02 7.00 -3.96
N LEU A 157 -21.63 6.08 -3.08
CA LEU A 157 -22.55 5.23 -2.33
C LEU A 157 -23.12 5.98 -1.13
N ASP A 158 -24.36 5.61 -0.71
CA ASP A 158 -25.00 6.22 0.46
C ASP A 158 -24.16 5.97 1.72
N LYS A 159 -24.03 7.00 2.55
CA LYS A 159 -23.36 6.91 3.84
C LYS A 159 -23.94 5.82 4.74
N LYS A 160 -25.27 5.62 4.71
CA LYS A 160 -25.99 4.58 5.45
C LYS A 160 -25.55 3.17 5.05
N PHE A 161 -25.14 2.97 3.79
CA PHE A 161 -24.60 1.69 3.33
C PHE A 161 -23.36 1.31 4.15
N PHE A 162 -22.39 2.22 4.29
CA PHE A 162 -21.18 1.95 5.08
C PHE A 162 -21.47 1.76 6.57
N GLU A 163 -22.40 2.55 7.14
CA GLU A 163 -22.83 2.40 8.54
C GLU A 163 -23.47 1.02 8.78
N ASN A 164 -24.20 0.49 7.81
CA ASN A 164 -24.79 -0.85 7.90
C ASN A 164 -23.74 -1.96 7.79
N LEU A 165 -22.75 -1.82 6.89
CA LEU A 165 -21.64 -2.77 6.80
C LEU A 165 -20.87 -2.89 8.12
N LEU A 166 -20.64 -1.78 8.83
CA LEU A 166 -19.96 -1.78 10.13
C LEU A 166 -20.73 -2.48 11.24
N LYS A 167 -22.05 -2.67 11.08
CA LYS A 167 -22.90 -3.39 12.05
C LYS A 167 -22.94 -4.90 11.84
N ILE A 168 -22.42 -5.40 10.71
CA ILE A 168 -22.34 -6.84 10.44
C ILE A 168 -21.35 -7.44 11.45
N LYS A 169 -21.86 -8.32 12.33
CA LYS A 169 -21.02 -9.09 13.25
C LYS A 169 -20.34 -10.21 12.45
N ILE A 170 -19.00 -10.22 12.44
CA ILE A 170 -18.15 -11.25 11.83
C ILE A 170 -17.86 -12.33 12.87
#